data_ca65849a74667825fcddf55dca143ab3
#
_entry.id   ca65849a74667825fcddf55dca143ab3
#
_cell.length_a   1.000
_cell.length_b   1.000
_cell.length_c   1.000
_cell.angle_alpha   90.00
_cell.angle_beta   90.00
_cell.angle_gamma   90.00
#
_symmetry.space_group_name_H-M   'P 1'
#
loop_
_entity.id
_entity.type
_entity.pdbx_description
1 polymer ?
#
loop_
_entity_poly.entity_id
_entity_poly.type
_entity_poly.pdbx_seq_one_letter_code
_entity_poly.pdbx_strand_id
1 'polypeptide(L)'
;MSNQIEIDNKIIKYLSTYSYKPNKVVDALITETKKLGEVAKMQISPEQGQFIELLVKITKAKNCLEIGRFTGLSTLFIAKGLQKNGKIFSVDNSNEFLNFAKRYWKMAKVDNKIVSIFEDGNIALKNFID
;
A
#
# COMPACT_ATOMS: atom_id res chain seq x y z
N MET A 1 -30.19 8.08 15.98
CA MET A 1 -28.93 7.55 16.58
C MET A 1 -28.28 6.61 15.54
N SER A 2 -27.10 6.93 15.10
CA SER A 2 -26.33 6.02 14.26
C SER A 2 -25.85 4.86 15.15
N ASN A 3 -26.36 3.66 14.93
CA ASN A 3 -25.81 2.46 15.57
C ASN A 3 -24.44 2.22 14.96
N GLN A 4 -23.39 2.69 15.63
CA GLN A 4 -22.03 2.32 15.25
C GLN A 4 -21.84 0.83 15.53
N ILE A 5 -21.38 0.12 14.51
CA ILE A 5 -21.00 -1.29 14.66
C ILE A 5 -19.71 -1.32 15.49
N GLU A 6 -19.76 -1.99 16.63
CA GLU A 6 -18.56 -2.24 17.43
C GLU A 6 -17.67 -3.27 16.71
N ILE A 7 -16.43 -2.88 16.45
CA ILE A 7 -15.45 -3.76 15.80
C ILE A 7 -14.84 -4.69 16.85
N ASP A 8 -15.38 -5.90 16.95
CA ASP A 8 -14.90 -6.94 17.84
C ASP A 8 -13.94 -7.93 17.14
N ASN A 9 -13.38 -8.85 17.93
CA ASN A 9 -12.47 -9.88 17.42
C ASN A 9 -13.14 -10.82 16.40
N LYS A 10 -14.45 -10.98 16.41
CA LYS A 10 -15.19 -11.82 15.45
C LYS A 10 -15.21 -11.17 14.07
N ILE A 11 -15.49 -9.85 14.04
CA ILE A 11 -15.45 -9.07 12.80
C ILE A 11 -14.05 -9.04 12.23
N ILE A 12 -13.01 -8.80 13.06
CA ILE A 12 -11.62 -8.82 12.63
C ILE A 12 -11.24 -10.18 12.03
N LYS A 13 -11.62 -11.29 12.69
CA LYS A 13 -11.36 -12.64 12.20
C LYS A 13 -12.10 -12.92 10.88
N TYR A 14 -13.35 -12.47 10.76
CA TYR A 14 -14.11 -12.60 9.52
C TYR A 14 -13.42 -11.86 8.36
N LEU A 15 -13.03 -10.60 8.57
CA LEU A 15 -12.33 -9.80 7.56
C LEU A 15 -11.02 -10.47 7.14
N SER A 16 -10.17 -10.87 8.09
CA SER A 16 -8.89 -11.52 7.76
C SER A 16 -9.06 -12.85 7.02
N THR A 17 -10.17 -13.56 7.26
CA THR A 17 -10.44 -14.85 6.60
C THR A 17 -10.95 -14.68 5.17
N TYR A 18 -11.80 -13.67 4.92
CA TYR A 18 -12.54 -13.56 3.66
C TYR A 18 -12.12 -12.40 2.77
N SER A 19 -11.48 -11.36 3.33
CA SER A 19 -11.12 -10.15 2.58
C SER A 19 -9.68 -10.12 2.08
N TYR A 20 -8.85 -11.07 2.51
CA TYR A 20 -7.45 -11.13 2.11
C TYR A 20 -7.09 -12.50 1.55
N LYS A 21 -6.53 -12.51 0.33
CA LYS A 21 -5.96 -13.71 -0.27
C LYS A 21 -4.47 -13.78 0.06
N PRO A 22 -4.01 -14.75 0.85
CA PRO A 22 -2.61 -14.88 1.25
C PRO A 22 -1.64 -14.83 0.06
N ASN A 23 -0.55 -14.08 0.24
CA ASN A 23 0.50 -13.92 -0.75
C ASN A 23 1.87 -13.91 -0.07
N LYS A 24 2.74 -14.84 -0.46
CA LYS A 24 4.05 -15.02 0.20
C LYS A 24 4.91 -13.75 0.28
N VAL A 25 4.88 -12.90 -0.75
CA VAL A 25 5.68 -11.66 -0.77
C VAL A 25 5.07 -10.63 0.18
N VAL A 26 3.74 -10.48 0.16
CA VAL A 26 3.01 -9.59 1.07
C VAL A 26 3.19 -10.02 2.51
N ASP A 27 3.02 -11.31 2.79
CA ASP A 27 3.14 -11.87 4.14
C ASP A 27 4.57 -11.70 4.70
N ALA A 28 5.59 -11.87 3.85
CA ALA A 28 6.99 -11.64 4.20
C ALA A 28 7.25 -10.15 4.49
N LEU A 29 6.74 -9.23 3.66
CA LEU A 29 6.85 -7.79 3.89
C LEU A 29 6.24 -7.39 5.23
N ILE A 30 5.02 -7.86 5.51
CA ILE A 30 4.31 -7.58 6.77
C ILE A 30 5.10 -8.13 7.97
N THR A 31 5.57 -9.37 7.86
CA THR A 31 6.34 -10.03 8.92
C THR A 31 7.63 -9.28 9.24
N GLU A 32 8.33 -8.81 8.22
CA GLU A 32 9.56 -8.07 8.40
C GLU A 32 9.30 -6.64 8.90
N THR A 33 8.23 -5.99 8.44
CA THR A 33 7.81 -4.67 8.95
C THR A 33 7.49 -4.73 10.45
N LYS A 34 6.84 -5.80 10.93
CA LYS A 34 6.54 -5.98 12.37
C LYS A 34 7.78 -5.93 13.27
N LYS A 35 8.95 -6.31 12.75
CA LYS A 35 10.21 -6.25 13.51
C LYS A 35 10.70 -4.84 13.76
N LEU A 36 10.14 -3.83 13.10
CA LEU A 36 10.48 -2.42 13.32
C LEU A 36 9.85 -1.84 14.61
N GLY A 37 9.08 -2.64 15.36
CA GLY A 37 8.49 -2.22 16.63
C GLY A 37 7.32 -1.23 16.45
N GLU A 38 7.28 -0.17 17.25
CA GLU A 38 6.14 0.77 17.30
C GLU A 38 5.83 1.44 15.96
N VAL A 39 6.83 1.74 15.15
CA VAL A 39 6.63 2.37 13.82
C VAL A 39 5.89 1.45 12.85
N ALA A 40 5.88 0.14 13.07
CA ALA A 40 5.13 -0.80 12.25
C ALA A 40 3.62 -0.53 12.23
N LYS A 41 3.09 0.19 13.22
CA LYS A 41 1.68 0.62 13.29
C LYS A 41 1.27 1.57 12.15
N MET A 42 2.23 2.18 11.46
CA MET A 42 1.97 3.00 10.28
C MET A 42 1.59 2.18 9.04
N GLN A 43 1.83 0.86 9.06
CA GLN A 43 1.50 0.00 7.94
C GLN A 43 -0.01 -0.26 7.88
N ILE A 44 -0.57 -0.18 6.67
CA ILE A 44 -1.97 -0.60 6.44
C ILE A 44 -2.15 -2.10 6.72
N SER A 45 -3.39 -2.52 6.98
CA SER A 45 -3.70 -3.95 7.06
C SER A 45 -3.70 -4.62 5.67
N PRO A 46 -3.46 -5.94 5.58
CA PRO A 46 -3.53 -6.66 4.31
C PRO A 46 -4.93 -6.63 3.69
N GLU A 47 -5.99 -6.62 4.49
CA GLU A 47 -7.38 -6.49 4.04
C GLU A 47 -7.63 -5.13 3.39
N GLN A 48 -7.12 -4.06 3.99
CA GLN A 48 -7.18 -2.72 3.42
C GLN A 48 -6.41 -2.66 2.10
N GLY A 49 -5.22 -3.26 2.04
CA GLY A 49 -4.43 -3.36 0.82
C GLY A 49 -5.17 -4.09 -0.29
N GLN A 50 -5.79 -5.24 0.02
CA GLN A 50 -6.58 -6.01 -0.94
C GLN A 50 -7.78 -5.21 -1.47
N PHE A 51 -8.42 -4.43 -0.61
CA PHE A 51 -9.52 -3.53 -1.02
C PHE A 51 -9.03 -2.42 -1.94
N ILE A 52 -7.89 -1.79 -1.64
CA ILE A 52 -7.26 -0.79 -2.51
C ILE A 52 -6.94 -1.40 -3.89
N GLU A 53 -6.35 -2.60 -3.94
CA GLU A 53 -6.08 -3.31 -5.19
C GLU A 53 -7.36 -3.51 -6.02
N LEU A 54 -8.47 -3.89 -5.36
CA LEU A 54 -9.78 -4.03 -6.01
C LEU A 54 -10.26 -2.71 -6.59
N LEU A 55 -10.20 -1.61 -5.83
CA LEU A 55 -10.60 -0.29 -6.30
C LEU A 55 -9.82 0.15 -7.55
N VAL A 56 -8.50 -0.04 -7.54
CA VAL A 56 -7.64 0.28 -8.69
C VAL A 56 -8.03 -0.55 -9.92
N LYS A 57 -8.37 -1.83 -9.72
CA LYS A 57 -8.81 -2.71 -10.82
C LYS A 57 -10.14 -2.29 -11.42
N ILE A 58 -11.16 -2.04 -10.59
CA ILE A 58 -12.51 -1.71 -11.08
C ILE A 58 -12.57 -0.33 -11.71
N THR A 59 -11.78 0.62 -11.23
CA THR A 59 -11.68 1.97 -11.83
C THR A 59 -10.83 1.99 -13.08
N LYS A 60 -10.09 0.90 -13.38
CA LYS A 60 -9.12 0.81 -14.49
C LYS A 60 -8.12 1.97 -14.48
N ALA A 61 -7.70 2.38 -13.28
CA ALA A 61 -6.78 3.49 -13.09
C ALA A 61 -5.49 3.27 -13.90
N LYS A 62 -5.06 4.31 -14.61
CA LYS A 62 -3.78 4.31 -15.34
C LYS A 62 -2.67 4.94 -14.51
N ASN A 63 -3.00 5.99 -13.76
CA ASN A 63 -2.08 6.67 -12.86
C ASN A 63 -2.68 6.73 -11.46
N CYS A 64 -1.86 6.45 -10.47
CA CYS A 64 -2.19 6.61 -9.07
C CYS A 64 -1.14 7.49 -8.40
N LEU A 65 -1.57 8.30 -7.44
CA LEU A 65 -0.71 9.08 -6.57
C LEU A 65 -0.90 8.60 -5.13
N GLU A 66 0.20 8.36 -4.44
CA GLU A 66 0.25 7.99 -3.03
C GLU A 66 1.12 8.99 -2.27
N ILE A 67 0.61 9.50 -1.16
CA ILE A 67 1.36 10.33 -0.23
C ILE A 67 1.57 9.55 1.07
N GLY A 68 2.82 9.30 1.40
CA GLY A 68 3.21 8.43 2.51
C GLY A 68 3.36 6.97 2.06
N ARG A 69 4.59 6.52 1.95
CA ARG A 69 4.96 5.18 1.44
C ARG A 69 5.29 4.20 2.55
N PHE A 70 6.00 4.67 3.57
CA PHE A 70 6.57 3.85 4.65
C PHE A 70 7.34 2.63 4.10
N THR A 71 6.96 1.40 4.47
CA THR A 71 7.58 0.15 3.98
C THR A 71 7.02 -0.34 2.65
N GLY A 72 6.09 0.40 2.01
CA GLY A 72 5.63 0.20 0.65
C GLY A 72 4.58 -0.88 0.45
N LEU A 73 3.82 -1.26 1.49
CA LEU A 73 2.76 -2.26 1.36
C LEU A 73 1.57 -1.75 0.54
N SER A 74 1.09 -0.54 0.82
CA SER A 74 0.02 0.09 0.03
C SER A 74 0.45 0.30 -1.43
N THR A 75 1.68 0.79 -1.63
CA THR A 75 2.29 0.94 -2.96
C THR A 75 2.26 -0.38 -3.75
N LEU A 76 2.61 -1.49 -3.09
CA LEU A 76 2.62 -2.83 -3.69
C LEU A 76 1.21 -3.24 -4.15
N PHE A 77 0.19 -3.05 -3.32
CA PHE A 77 -1.19 -3.38 -3.66
C PHE A 77 -1.74 -2.50 -4.79
N ILE A 78 -1.47 -1.19 -4.76
CA ILE A 78 -1.85 -0.29 -5.85
C ILE A 78 -1.19 -0.74 -7.17
N ALA A 79 0.11 -1.01 -7.15
CA ALA A 79 0.84 -1.46 -8.33
C ALA A 79 0.32 -2.80 -8.88
N LYS A 80 -0.11 -3.73 -8.02
CA LYS A 80 -0.77 -4.97 -8.42
C LYS A 80 -2.12 -4.73 -9.09
N GLY A 81 -2.87 -3.74 -8.62
CA GLY A 81 -4.16 -3.35 -9.18
C GLY A 81 -4.06 -2.69 -10.55
N LEU A 82 -2.97 -1.98 -10.82
CA LEU A 82 -2.74 -1.24 -12.06
C LEU A 82 -2.61 -2.16 -13.28
N GLN A 83 -3.11 -1.71 -14.42
CA GLN A 83 -2.90 -2.35 -15.72
C GLN A 83 -1.41 -2.37 -16.10
N LYS A 84 -1.07 -3.14 -17.14
CA LYS A 84 0.34 -3.36 -17.57
C LYS A 84 1.15 -2.06 -17.73
N ASN A 85 0.55 -1.03 -18.30
CA ASN A 85 1.20 0.26 -18.57
C ASN A 85 0.85 1.34 -17.52
N GLY A 86 0.20 0.95 -16.41
CA GLY A 86 -0.15 1.86 -15.34
C GLY A 86 1.05 2.25 -14.49
N LYS A 87 0.98 3.41 -13.85
CA LYS A 87 2.01 3.94 -12.95
C LYS A 87 1.42 4.37 -11.61
N ILE A 88 2.17 4.13 -10.56
CA ILE A 88 1.97 4.78 -9.26
C ILE A 88 3.13 5.69 -8.97
N PHE A 89 2.83 6.94 -8.62
CA PHE A 89 3.76 7.94 -8.11
C PHE A 89 3.66 7.91 -6.60
N SER A 90 4.67 7.33 -5.94
CA SER A 90 4.69 7.11 -4.50
C SER A 90 5.63 8.12 -3.86
N VAL A 91 5.05 9.10 -3.17
CA VAL A 91 5.74 10.23 -2.54
C VAL A 91 5.95 9.94 -1.06
N ASP A 92 7.13 10.27 -0.58
CA ASP A 92 7.45 10.22 0.85
C ASP A 92 8.55 11.24 1.17
N ASN A 93 8.47 11.87 2.32
CA ASN A 93 9.49 12.80 2.82
C ASN A 93 10.65 12.08 3.54
N SER A 94 10.65 10.74 3.54
CA SER A 94 11.72 9.91 4.05
C SER A 94 12.10 8.81 3.05
N ASN A 95 13.39 8.56 2.90
CA ASN A 95 13.93 7.44 2.16
C ASN A 95 14.41 6.28 3.06
N GLU A 96 14.15 6.36 4.37
CA GLU A 96 14.62 5.40 5.36
C GLU A 96 14.27 3.95 4.97
N PHE A 97 13.02 3.72 4.56
CA PHE A 97 12.53 2.38 4.20
C PHE A 97 12.45 2.14 2.69
N LEU A 98 12.98 3.05 1.85
CA LEU A 98 12.86 2.92 0.40
C LEU A 98 13.53 1.66 -0.16
N ASN A 99 14.74 1.34 0.29
CA ASN A 99 15.44 0.13 -0.16
C ASN A 99 14.75 -1.14 0.30
N PHE A 100 14.17 -1.11 1.51
CA PHE A 100 13.32 -2.17 2.03
C PHE A 100 12.11 -2.39 1.11
N ALA A 101 11.35 -1.34 0.81
CA ALA A 101 10.19 -1.39 -0.06
C ALA A 101 10.53 -1.91 -1.47
N LYS A 102 11.58 -1.37 -2.10
CA LYS A 102 12.04 -1.76 -3.44
C LYS A 102 12.33 -3.26 -3.55
N ARG A 103 12.90 -3.87 -2.52
CA ARG A 103 13.16 -5.31 -2.50
C ARG A 103 11.88 -6.11 -2.67
N TYR A 104 10.83 -5.78 -1.92
CA TYR A 104 9.54 -6.47 -2.00
C TYR A 104 8.78 -6.18 -3.29
N TRP A 105 8.84 -4.95 -3.80
CA TRP A 105 8.24 -4.62 -5.09
C TRP A 105 8.86 -5.42 -6.23
N LYS A 106 10.17 -5.60 -6.20
CA LYS A 106 10.90 -6.43 -7.16
C LYS A 106 10.53 -7.90 -7.03
N MET A 107 10.44 -8.43 -5.81
CA MET A 107 9.98 -9.80 -5.56
C MET A 107 8.55 -10.01 -6.06
N ALA A 108 7.68 -9.03 -5.93
CA ALA A 108 6.31 -9.04 -6.44
C ALA A 108 6.21 -8.76 -7.95
N LYS A 109 7.32 -8.42 -8.62
CA LYS A 109 7.40 -8.07 -10.07
C LYS A 109 6.49 -6.89 -10.44
N VAL A 110 6.41 -5.89 -9.58
CA VAL A 110 5.62 -4.66 -9.79
C VAL A 110 6.47 -3.38 -9.78
N ASP A 111 7.76 -3.49 -9.55
CA ASP A 111 8.71 -2.38 -9.44
C ASP A 111 8.73 -1.50 -10.69
N ASN A 112 8.51 -2.06 -11.87
CA ASN A 112 8.43 -1.33 -13.13
C ASN A 112 7.21 -0.38 -13.24
N LYS A 113 6.22 -0.52 -12.37
CA LYS A 113 5.03 0.35 -12.29
C LYS A 113 5.21 1.48 -11.29
N ILE A 114 6.26 1.47 -10.46
CA ILE A 114 6.40 2.34 -9.29
C ILE A 114 7.44 3.42 -9.57
N VAL A 115 7.02 4.68 -9.42
CA VAL A 115 7.89 5.85 -9.45
C VAL A 115 8.00 6.39 -8.02
N SER A 116 9.17 6.24 -7.40
CA SER A 116 9.40 6.73 -6.04
C SER A 116 9.87 8.18 -6.08
N ILE A 117 9.18 9.05 -5.35
CA ILE A 117 9.47 10.47 -5.25
C ILE A 117 9.84 10.78 -3.80
N PHE A 118 10.99 11.44 -3.60
CA PHE A 118 11.41 11.96 -2.31
C PHE A 118 11.08 13.45 -2.26
N GLU A 119 9.97 13.78 -1.63
CA GLU A 119 9.46 15.15 -1.54
C GLU A 119 8.45 15.29 -0.40
N ASP A 120 8.24 16.49 0.08
CA ASP A 120 7.10 16.83 0.93
C ASP A 120 5.79 16.65 0.17
N GLY A 121 4.79 16.05 0.83
CA GLY A 121 3.51 15.75 0.20
C GLY A 121 2.75 16.96 -0.33
N ASN A 122 2.83 18.12 0.35
CA ASN A 122 2.17 19.35 -0.10
C ASN A 122 2.84 19.92 -1.34
N ILE A 123 4.17 19.83 -1.41
CA ILE A 123 4.95 20.27 -2.57
C ILE A 123 4.65 19.37 -3.77
N ALA A 124 4.71 18.06 -3.55
CA ALA A 124 4.41 17.09 -4.59
C ALA A 124 2.99 17.28 -5.15
N LEU A 125 1.97 17.44 -4.29
CA LEU A 125 0.59 17.67 -4.73
C LEU A 125 0.46 18.90 -5.62
N LYS A 126 1.10 20.02 -5.28
CA LYS A 126 1.11 21.23 -6.13
C LYS A 126 1.69 20.92 -7.51
N ASN A 127 2.81 20.20 -7.58
CA ASN A 127 3.47 19.85 -8.84
C ASN A 127 2.65 18.88 -9.71
N PHE A 128 1.68 18.14 -9.15
CA PHE A 128 0.80 17.26 -9.90
C PHE A 128 -0.50 17.93 -10.37
N ILE A 129 -0.85 19.11 -9.81
CA ILE A 129 -2.09 19.84 -10.14
C ILE A 129 -1.83 20.90 -11.23
N ASP A 130 -0.63 21.47 -11.27
CA ASP A 130 -0.19 22.45 -12.29
C ASP A 130 0.26 21.73 -13.58
#